data_69a0b15ac62fc49d89fefb9b2e7ed659
#
_entry.id   69a0b15ac62fc49d89fefb9b2e7ed659
#
_cell.length_a   1.000
_cell.length_b   1.000
_cell.length_c   1.000
_cell.angle_alpha   90.00
_cell.angle_beta   90.00
_cell.angle_gamma   90.00
#
_symmetry.space_group_name_H-M   'P 1'
#
loop_
_entity.id
_entity.type
_entity.pdbx_description
1 polymer ?
#
loop_
_entity_poly.entity_id
_entity_poly.type
_entity_poly.pdbx_seq_one_letter_code
_entity_poly.pdbx_strand_id
1 'polypeptide(L)'
;MKWLELHLDMNPAGIEPATALLSAYGIDSLMIDEEGDFKDFLENNHQYWDYVDSALEDSYRGVSRVKFYVEDNDKGAALLATVRAEFEVKTASVCDADWENNWKQYYEPLEIGEKLLVVPEWIDCSDEGRVPLRLDPGLLFGTGSHATTRMCLTALEKYAGAGKRALD
;
A
#
# COMPACT_ATOMS: atom_id res chain seq x y z
N MET A 1 -14.33 9.92 4.89
CA MET A 1 -15.08 9.09 5.88
C MET A 1 -14.15 8.64 6.98
N LYS A 2 -14.69 8.18 8.11
CA LYS A 2 -13.89 7.56 9.16
C LYS A 2 -14.27 6.08 9.25
N TRP A 3 -13.25 5.25 9.41
CA TRP A 3 -13.40 3.80 9.49
C TRP A 3 -12.76 3.29 10.77
N LEU A 4 -13.29 2.21 11.28
CA LEU A 4 -12.67 1.42 12.33
C LEU A 4 -12.12 0.15 11.70
N GLU A 5 -10.82 -0.05 11.83
CA GLU A 5 -10.15 -1.30 11.52
C GLU A 5 -10.25 -2.21 12.75
N LEU A 6 -10.77 -3.40 12.55
CA LEU A 6 -10.96 -4.38 13.61
C LEU A 6 -10.04 -5.57 13.39
N HIS A 7 -9.38 -6.00 14.45
CA HIS A 7 -8.47 -7.14 14.46
C HIS A 7 -8.95 -8.18 15.46
N LEU A 8 -9.10 -9.41 15.01
CA LEU A 8 -9.40 -10.59 15.81
C LEU A 8 -8.19 -11.51 15.76
N ASP A 9 -7.36 -11.49 16.80
CA ASP A 9 -6.24 -12.41 16.94
C ASP A 9 -6.76 -13.73 17.51
N MET A 10 -6.43 -14.85 16.87
CA MET A 10 -6.92 -16.17 17.26
C MET A 10 -5.93 -17.27 16.84
N ASN A 11 -6.21 -18.50 17.21
CA ASN A 11 -5.47 -19.63 16.66
C ASN A 11 -5.97 -19.98 15.24
N PRO A 12 -5.18 -20.63 14.40
CA PRO A 12 -5.57 -20.99 13.03
C PRO A 12 -6.90 -21.74 12.93
N ALA A 13 -7.18 -22.67 13.85
CA ALA A 13 -8.43 -23.42 13.85
C ALA A 13 -9.68 -22.56 14.14
N GLY A 14 -9.50 -21.34 14.64
CA GLY A 14 -10.58 -20.39 14.92
C GLY A 14 -10.96 -19.53 13.70
N ILE A 15 -10.14 -19.46 12.68
CA ILE A 15 -10.35 -18.58 11.51
C ILE A 15 -11.64 -18.94 10.78
N GLU A 16 -11.82 -20.20 10.39
CA GLU A 16 -12.99 -20.65 9.63
C GLU A 16 -14.32 -20.44 10.39
N PRO A 17 -14.46 -20.84 11.67
CA PRO A 17 -15.65 -20.52 12.44
C PRO A 17 -15.90 -19.01 12.61
N ALA A 18 -14.86 -18.23 12.82
CA ALA A 18 -14.98 -16.78 12.98
C ALA A 18 -15.43 -16.10 11.67
N THR A 19 -14.86 -16.47 10.53
CA THR A 19 -15.28 -15.93 9.23
C THR A 19 -16.71 -16.27 8.89
N ALA A 20 -17.16 -17.51 9.18
CA ALA A 20 -18.56 -17.92 8.99
C ALA A 20 -19.51 -17.08 9.86
N LEU A 21 -19.16 -16.82 11.12
CA LEU A 21 -19.98 -16.01 12.01
C LEU A 21 -20.00 -14.52 11.60
N LEU A 22 -18.87 -13.97 11.20
CA LEU A 22 -18.78 -12.59 10.68
C LEU A 22 -19.63 -12.41 9.41
N SER A 23 -19.61 -13.38 8.50
CA SER A 23 -20.47 -13.37 7.30
C SER A 23 -21.95 -13.43 7.68
N ALA A 24 -22.32 -14.19 8.71
CA ALA A 24 -23.70 -14.19 9.21
C ALA A 24 -24.13 -12.83 9.77
N TYR A 25 -23.21 -11.99 10.22
CA TYR A 25 -23.46 -10.60 10.62
C TYR A 25 -23.40 -9.61 9.44
N GLY A 26 -23.22 -10.11 8.21
CA GLY A 26 -23.14 -9.28 7.00
C GLY A 26 -21.77 -8.65 6.77
N ILE A 27 -20.71 -9.19 7.37
CA ILE A 27 -19.33 -8.77 7.16
C ILE A 27 -18.67 -9.77 6.19
N ASP A 28 -18.70 -9.45 4.89
CA ASP A 28 -18.20 -10.34 3.83
C ASP A 28 -16.80 -9.98 3.32
N SER A 29 -16.36 -8.74 3.57
CA SER A 29 -15.02 -8.28 3.22
C SER A 29 -14.07 -8.50 4.38
N LEU A 30 -13.36 -9.62 4.35
CA LEU A 30 -12.41 -10.03 5.39
C LEU A 30 -11.00 -10.14 4.81
N MET A 31 -10.01 -9.78 5.62
CA MET A 31 -8.59 -10.05 5.36
C MET A 31 -8.11 -11.05 6.40
N ILE A 32 -7.46 -12.10 5.94
CA ILE A 32 -6.91 -13.14 6.82
C ILE A 32 -5.40 -13.04 6.72
N ASP A 33 -4.75 -12.86 7.86
CA ASP A 33 -3.29 -12.89 7.98
C ASP A 33 -2.93 -14.16 8.76
N GLU A 34 -2.30 -15.11 8.10
CA GLU A 34 -1.82 -16.36 8.69
C GLU A 34 -0.34 -16.60 8.34
N GLU A 35 0.45 -16.98 9.35
CA GLU A 35 1.85 -17.34 9.13
C GLU A 35 1.99 -18.51 8.15
N GLY A 36 1.07 -19.48 8.18
CA GLY A 36 1.05 -20.62 7.27
C GLY A 36 0.91 -20.20 5.83
N ASP A 37 -0.11 -19.40 5.53
CA ASP A 37 -0.40 -18.90 4.17
C ASP A 37 0.76 -18.05 3.64
N PHE A 38 1.39 -17.25 4.50
CA PHE A 38 2.54 -16.46 4.14
C PHE A 38 3.75 -17.34 3.76
N LYS A 39 4.02 -18.38 4.53
CA LYS A 39 5.09 -19.35 4.22
C LYS A 39 4.80 -20.10 2.92
N ASP A 40 3.60 -20.60 2.75
CA ASP A 40 3.16 -21.29 1.54
C ASP A 40 3.26 -20.37 0.31
N PHE A 41 2.93 -19.09 0.46
CA PHE A 41 3.10 -18.10 -0.59
C PHE A 41 4.57 -17.94 -0.97
N LEU A 42 5.47 -17.81 0.00
CA LEU A 42 6.91 -17.69 -0.26
C LEU A 42 7.47 -18.93 -0.94
N GLU A 43 7.12 -20.14 -0.46
CA GLU A 43 7.59 -21.41 -1.03
C GLU A 43 7.12 -21.61 -2.47
N ASN A 44 5.84 -21.31 -2.76
CA ASN A 44 5.29 -21.50 -4.10
C ASN A 44 5.73 -20.44 -5.11
N ASN A 45 6.19 -19.30 -4.64
CA ASN A 45 6.57 -18.16 -5.48
C ASN A 45 8.06 -17.81 -5.43
N HIS A 46 8.91 -18.65 -4.81
CA HIS A 46 10.35 -18.39 -4.64
C HIS A 46 11.08 -18.07 -5.96
N GLN A 47 10.56 -18.50 -7.10
CA GLN A 47 11.13 -18.20 -8.41
C GLN A 47 10.99 -16.73 -8.83
N TYR A 48 10.12 -15.96 -8.16
CA TYR A 48 9.87 -14.54 -8.46
C TYR A 48 10.55 -13.60 -7.46
N TRP A 49 11.17 -14.13 -6.39
CA TRP A 49 11.74 -13.34 -5.30
C TRP A 49 13.16 -13.81 -5.00
N ASP A 50 14.13 -12.93 -5.20
CA ASP A 50 15.53 -13.20 -4.87
C ASP A 50 15.83 -12.96 -3.37
N TYR A 51 14.96 -12.19 -2.70
CA TYR A 51 15.14 -11.80 -1.30
C TYR A 51 13.79 -11.46 -0.66
N VAL A 52 13.61 -11.90 0.56
CA VAL A 52 12.50 -11.50 1.45
C VAL A 52 13.09 -10.78 2.64
N ASP A 53 12.52 -9.64 3.01
CA ASP A 53 12.97 -8.88 4.17
C ASP A 53 12.68 -9.68 5.45
N SER A 54 13.71 -9.89 6.27
CA SER A 54 13.58 -10.60 7.54
C SER A 54 12.62 -9.90 8.51
N ALA A 55 12.51 -8.58 8.45
CA ALA A 55 11.54 -7.83 9.24
C ALA A 55 10.09 -8.15 8.83
N LEU A 56 9.87 -8.42 7.54
CA LEU A 56 8.57 -8.87 7.04
C LEU A 56 8.25 -10.28 7.52
N GLU A 57 9.20 -11.23 7.43
CA GLU A 57 9.02 -12.59 7.96
C GLU A 57 8.73 -12.57 9.46
N ASP A 58 9.48 -11.78 10.23
CA ASP A 58 9.28 -11.64 11.67
C ASP A 58 7.90 -11.06 12.02
N SER A 59 7.35 -10.19 11.17
CA SER A 59 6.03 -9.58 11.36
C SER A 59 4.87 -10.58 11.23
N TYR A 60 5.08 -11.68 10.46
CA TYR A 60 4.10 -12.75 10.28
C TYR A 60 4.29 -13.92 11.25
N ARG A 61 5.39 -13.92 12.03
CA ARG A 61 5.68 -15.04 12.94
C ARG A 61 4.63 -15.15 14.05
N GLY A 62 3.94 -16.30 14.10
CA GLY A 62 2.88 -16.58 15.06
C GLY A 62 1.58 -15.78 14.83
N VAL A 63 1.46 -15.10 13.70
CA VAL A 63 0.25 -14.35 13.35
C VAL A 63 -0.82 -15.32 12.84
N SER A 64 -2.00 -15.21 13.42
CA SER A 64 -3.25 -15.78 12.91
C SER A 64 -4.36 -14.80 13.28
N ARG A 65 -4.91 -14.11 12.29
CA ARG A 65 -5.74 -12.93 12.50
C ARG A 65 -6.77 -12.76 11.38
N VAL A 66 -7.97 -12.34 11.78
CA VAL A 66 -8.97 -11.81 10.84
C VAL A 66 -9.06 -10.30 11.02
N LYS A 67 -8.99 -9.55 9.92
CA LYS A 67 -9.16 -8.10 9.87
C LYS A 67 -10.33 -7.72 8.99
N PHE A 68 -11.04 -6.68 9.36
CA PHE A 68 -12.10 -6.07 8.56
C PHE A 68 -12.35 -4.63 8.98
N TYR A 69 -13.12 -3.91 8.17
CA TYR A 69 -13.40 -2.50 8.36
C TYR A 69 -14.89 -2.27 8.53
N VAL A 70 -15.25 -1.38 9.45
CA VAL A 70 -16.61 -0.89 9.62
C VAL A 70 -16.60 0.64 9.63
N GLU A 71 -17.67 1.25 9.14
CA GLU A 71 -17.81 2.71 9.22
C GLU A 71 -17.87 3.18 10.68
N ASP A 72 -17.20 4.28 11.00
CA ASP A 72 -17.26 4.92 12.31
C ASP A 72 -18.56 5.75 12.43
N ASN A 73 -19.67 5.02 12.59
CA ASN A 73 -21.02 5.57 12.76
C ASN A 73 -21.86 4.67 13.68
N ASP A 74 -23.12 5.03 13.91
CA ASP A 74 -24.03 4.30 14.81
C ASP A 74 -24.22 2.84 14.39
N LYS A 75 -24.25 2.54 13.08
CA LYS A 75 -24.38 1.17 12.57
C LYS A 75 -23.12 0.36 12.82
N GLY A 76 -21.95 0.96 12.57
CA GLY A 76 -20.66 0.32 12.85
C GLY A 76 -20.45 0.10 14.34
N ALA A 77 -20.87 1.03 15.18
CA ALA A 77 -20.82 0.86 16.64
C ALA A 77 -21.71 -0.29 17.14
N ALA A 78 -22.92 -0.43 16.59
CA ALA A 78 -23.82 -1.55 16.91
C ALA A 78 -23.22 -2.91 16.47
N LEU A 79 -22.64 -2.96 15.25
CA LEU A 79 -21.99 -4.14 14.73
C LEU A 79 -20.76 -4.51 15.57
N LEU A 80 -19.94 -3.53 15.92
CA LEU A 80 -18.78 -3.71 16.81
C LEU A 80 -19.20 -4.28 18.17
N ALA A 81 -20.30 -3.80 18.76
CA ALA A 81 -20.82 -4.34 20.02
C ALA A 81 -21.22 -5.82 19.87
N THR A 82 -21.83 -6.20 18.76
CA THR A 82 -22.19 -7.59 18.46
C THR A 82 -20.95 -8.47 18.35
N VAL A 83 -19.94 -8.03 17.60
CA VAL A 83 -18.68 -8.78 17.44
C VAL A 83 -17.92 -8.90 18.75
N ARG A 84 -17.89 -7.84 19.57
CA ARG A 84 -17.26 -7.86 20.91
C ARG A 84 -17.92 -8.80 21.90
N ALA A 85 -19.16 -9.20 21.68
CA ALA A 85 -19.83 -10.18 22.53
C ALA A 85 -19.26 -11.59 22.33
N GLU A 86 -18.71 -11.88 21.15
CA GLU A 86 -18.19 -13.19 20.76
C GLU A 86 -16.66 -13.26 20.72
N PHE A 87 -15.99 -12.12 20.45
CA PHE A 87 -14.57 -12.07 20.21
C PHE A 87 -13.88 -10.96 20.99
N GLU A 88 -12.63 -11.18 21.34
CA GLU A 88 -11.73 -10.10 21.76
C GLU A 88 -11.31 -9.28 20.51
N VAL A 89 -11.71 -8.00 20.48
CA VAL A 89 -11.53 -7.13 19.32
C VAL A 89 -10.57 -6.00 19.62
N LYS A 90 -9.47 -5.94 18.90
CA LYS A 90 -8.61 -4.75 18.85
C LYS A 90 -9.15 -3.81 17.77
N THR A 91 -9.15 -2.51 18.05
CA THR A 91 -9.66 -1.50 17.12
C THR A 91 -8.62 -0.42 16.87
N ALA A 92 -8.48 -0.01 15.61
CA ALA A 92 -7.75 1.17 15.20
C ALA A 92 -8.66 2.10 14.38
N SER A 93 -8.52 3.41 14.56
CA SER A 93 -9.25 4.37 13.73
C SER A 93 -8.43 4.69 12.48
N VAL A 94 -9.07 4.62 11.33
CA VAL A 94 -8.47 4.88 10.01
C VAL A 94 -9.31 5.95 9.30
N CYS A 95 -8.66 6.93 8.70
CA CYS A 95 -9.32 7.97 7.93
C CYS A 95 -9.06 7.77 6.43
N ASP A 96 -10.05 8.06 5.58
CA ASP A 96 -9.87 8.01 4.12
C ASP A 96 -8.66 8.84 3.66
N ALA A 97 -8.44 10.00 4.32
CA ALA A 97 -7.28 10.85 4.02
C ALA A 97 -5.94 10.16 4.26
N ASP A 98 -5.88 9.22 5.21
CA ASP A 98 -4.67 8.44 5.48
C ASP A 98 -4.41 7.44 4.33
N TRP A 99 -5.47 6.87 3.76
CA TRP A 99 -5.38 5.98 2.60
C TRP A 99 -5.00 6.74 1.33
N GLU A 100 -5.63 7.89 1.10
CA GLU A 100 -5.39 8.71 -0.09
C GLU A 100 -3.97 9.29 -0.15
N ASN A 101 -3.37 9.56 1.02
CA ASN A 101 -2.11 10.28 1.08
C ASN A 101 -0.93 9.45 1.60
N ASN A 102 -1.21 8.30 2.23
CA ASN A 102 -0.14 7.51 2.87
C ASN A 102 0.92 7.01 1.88
N TRP A 103 0.54 6.73 0.63
CA TRP A 103 1.45 6.34 -0.43
C TRP A 103 2.40 7.47 -0.85
N LYS A 104 2.00 8.75 -0.68
CA LYS A 104 2.80 9.92 -1.06
C LYS A 104 4.10 10.03 -0.26
N GLN A 105 4.13 9.54 0.97
CA GLN A 105 5.32 9.57 1.83
C GLN A 105 6.47 8.67 1.33
N TYR A 106 6.15 7.68 0.48
CA TYR A 106 7.15 6.77 -0.09
C TYR A 106 7.75 7.27 -1.41
N TYR A 107 7.30 8.43 -1.87
CA TYR A 107 7.83 9.01 -3.11
C TYR A 107 8.99 9.94 -2.79
N GLU A 108 10.09 9.69 -3.43
CA GLU A 108 11.29 10.51 -3.36
C GLU A 108 11.59 11.13 -4.73
N PRO A 109 12.24 12.31 -4.78
CA PRO A 109 12.75 12.88 -6.02
C PRO A 109 13.66 11.88 -6.74
N LEU A 110 13.50 11.75 -8.05
CA LEU A 110 14.22 10.78 -8.85
C LEU A 110 15.16 11.47 -9.83
N GLU A 111 16.47 11.26 -9.65
CA GLU A 111 17.47 11.73 -10.60
C GLU A 111 17.46 10.88 -11.87
N ILE A 112 17.43 11.57 -13.02
CA ILE A 112 17.49 10.93 -14.34
C ILE A 112 18.54 11.60 -15.17
N GLY A 113 19.46 10.80 -15.72
CA GLY A 113 20.59 11.31 -16.45
C GLY A 113 21.45 12.25 -15.62
N GLU A 114 22.00 13.28 -16.25
CA GLU A 114 22.87 14.27 -15.60
C GLU A 114 22.14 15.56 -15.20
N LYS A 115 21.00 15.86 -15.86
CA LYS A 115 20.36 17.18 -15.79
C LYS A 115 18.92 17.17 -15.32
N LEU A 116 18.22 16.03 -15.35
CA LEU A 116 16.81 15.98 -14.99
C LEU A 116 16.62 15.51 -13.56
N LEU A 117 15.61 16.08 -12.90
CA LEU A 117 15.14 15.67 -11.60
C LEU A 117 13.61 15.55 -11.65
N VAL A 118 13.08 14.33 -11.56
CA VAL A 118 11.64 14.11 -11.47
C VAL A 118 11.22 14.32 -10.01
N VAL A 119 10.28 15.23 -9.78
CA VAL A 119 9.84 15.64 -8.45
C VAL A 119 8.32 15.55 -8.37
N PRO A 120 7.76 14.79 -7.40
CA PRO A 120 6.34 14.86 -7.11
C PRO A 120 5.89 16.28 -6.76
N GLU A 121 4.71 16.70 -7.21
CA GLU A 121 4.20 18.07 -6.99
C GLU A 121 4.16 18.50 -5.52
N TRP A 122 3.93 17.56 -4.61
CA TRP A 122 3.80 17.82 -3.17
C TRP A 122 5.15 17.86 -2.42
N ILE A 123 6.27 17.60 -3.10
CA ILE A 123 7.61 17.66 -2.49
C ILE A 123 8.27 18.97 -2.86
N ASP A 124 8.67 19.71 -1.83
CA ASP A 124 9.52 20.89 -2.00
C ASP A 124 10.98 20.48 -1.75
N CYS A 125 11.77 20.48 -2.80
CA CYS A 125 13.20 20.13 -2.73
C CYS A 125 14.02 21.09 -3.56
N SER A 126 15.31 21.23 -3.21
CA SER A 126 16.28 21.93 -4.04
C SER A 126 16.56 21.13 -5.30
N ASP A 127 16.69 21.80 -6.43
CA ASP A 127 16.97 21.18 -7.72
C ASP A 127 18.46 20.82 -7.91
N GLU A 128 19.34 21.28 -7.02
CA GLU A 128 20.80 21.06 -7.03
C GLU A 128 21.45 21.34 -8.40
N GLY A 129 20.85 22.25 -9.15
CA GLY A 129 21.30 22.62 -10.51
C GLY A 129 20.76 21.72 -11.62
N ARG A 130 19.83 20.83 -11.30
CA ARG A 130 19.09 20.01 -12.28
C ARG A 130 17.81 20.71 -12.74
N VAL A 131 17.27 20.28 -13.85
CA VAL A 131 15.98 20.76 -14.36
C VAL A 131 14.87 19.96 -13.71
N PRO A 132 14.03 20.56 -12.84
CA PRO A 132 12.96 19.84 -12.17
C PRO A 132 11.81 19.58 -13.15
N LEU A 133 11.42 18.34 -13.27
CA LEU A 133 10.20 17.89 -13.93
C LEU A 133 9.17 17.53 -12.85
N ARG A 134 8.26 18.45 -12.57
CA ARG A 134 7.21 18.23 -11.57
C ARG A 134 6.09 17.39 -12.15
N LEU A 135 5.72 16.33 -11.45
CA LEU A 135 4.68 15.40 -11.84
C LEU A 135 3.69 15.22 -10.69
N ASP A 136 2.42 15.08 -11.02
CA ASP A 136 1.40 14.55 -10.13
C ASP A 136 1.13 13.09 -10.52
N PRO A 137 1.89 12.14 -9.96
CA PRO A 137 1.71 10.73 -10.28
C PRO A 137 0.37 10.24 -9.72
N GLY A 138 -0.39 9.54 -10.55
CA GLY A 138 -1.55 8.80 -10.07
C GLY A 138 -1.14 7.57 -9.24
N LEU A 139 -2.11 6.93 -8.61
CA LEU A 139 -1.90 5.74 -7.77
C LEU A 139 -1.22 4.57 -8.50
N LEU A 140 -1.38 4.46 -9.81
CA LEU A 140 -0.89 3.32 -10.59
C LEU A 140 0.22 3.68 -11.57
N PHE A 141 0.24 4.92 -12.08
CA PHE A 141 1.16 5.34 -13.15
C PHE A 141 1.61 6.78 -12.95
N GLY A 142 2.73 7.14 -13.59
CA GLY A 142 3.19 8.53 -13.64
C GLY A 142 4.35 8.86 -12.69
N THR A 143 4.90 7.86 -11.98
CA THR A 143 6.00 8.07 -11.01
C THR A 143 7.33 8.43 -11.66
N GLY A 144 7.49 8.18 -12.96
CA GLY A 144 8.78 8.30 -13.64
C GLY A 144 9.78 7.17 -13.35
N SER A 145 9.50 6.31 -12.38
CA SER A 145 10.42 5.24 -11.95
C SER A 145 10.52 4.07 -12.91
N HIS A 146 9.51 3.84 -13.74
CA HIS A 146 9.49 2.73 -14.69
C HIS A 146 10.66 2.83 -15.68
N ALA A 147 11.29 1.69 -15.98
CA ALA A 147 12.48 1.64 -16.84
C ALA A 147 12.27 2.32 -18.22
N THR A 148 11.11 2.15 -18.83
CA THR A 148 10.79 2.78 -20.12
C THR A 148 10.71 4.30 -20.02
N THR A 149 10.10 4.84 -18.97
CA THR A 149 10.03 6.28 -18.72
C THR A 149 11.42 6.85 -18.49
N ARG A 150 12.24 6.19 -17.68
CA ARG A 150 13.65 6.58 -17.46
C ARG A 150 14.45 6.60 -18.76
N MET A 151 14.30 5.58 -19.61
CA MET A 151 14.95 5.52 -20.93
C MET A 151 14.52 6.68 -21.83
N CYS A 152 13.22 6.98 -21.90
CA CYS A 152 12.70 8.09 -22.69
C CYS A 152 13.24 9.44 -22.18
N LEU A 153 13.21 9.68 -20.86
CA LEU A 153 13.73 10.92 -20.28
C LEU A 153 15.23 11.09 -20.49
N THR A 154 16.00 10.01 -20.35
CA THR A 154 17.45 10.02 -20.67
C THR A 154 17.71 10.32 -22.15
N ALA A 155 16.89 9.75 -23.04
CA ALA A 155 17.00 10.04 -24.48
C ALA A 155 16.61 11.50 -24.79
N LEU A 156 15.55 12.01 -24.17
CA LEU A 156 15.15 13.41 -24.30
C LEU A 156 16.27 14.35 -23.84
N GLU A 157 16.89 14.08 -22.69
CA GLU A 157 18.02 14.88 -22.20
C GLU A 157 19.16 14.94 -23.21
N LYS A 158 19.44 13.82 -23.88
CA LYS A 158 20.53 13.71 -24.86
C LYS A 158 20.21 14.38 -26.20
N TYR A 159 18.97 14.27 -26.66
CA TYR A 159 18.61 14.68 -28.03
C TYR A 159 17.77 15.96 -28.12
N ALA A 160 17.07 16.33 -27.06
CA ALA A 160 16.35 17.60 -27.02
C ALA A 160 17.33 18.78 -26.87
N GLY A 161 16.99 19.90 -27.50
CA GLY A 161 17.83 21.11 -27.42
C GLY A 161 17.09 22.32 -27.96
N ALA A 162 17.62 23.51 -27.68
CA ALA A 162 17.05 24.76 -28.13
C ALA A 162 16.86 24.77 -29.65
N GLY A 163 15.70 25.23 -30.11
CA GLY A 163 15.36 25.34 -31.55
C GLY A 163 14.90 24.03 -32.22
N LYS A 164 14.88 22.92 -31.50
CA LYS A 164 14.30 21.65 -32.03
C LYS A 164 12.80 21.62 -31.84
N ARG A 165 12.12 20.95 -32.76
CA ARG A 165 10.70 20.64 -32.68
C ARG A 165 10.55 19.18 -32.30
N ALA A 166 9.66 18.89 -31.36
CA ALA A 166 9.31 17.56 -30.94
C ALA A 166 7.84 17.28 -31.34
N LEU A 167 7.54 16.04 -31.65
CA LEU A 167 6.20 15.52 -31.84
C LEU A 167 6.05 14.32 -30.92
N ASP A 168 5.01 14.33 -30.13
CA ASP A 168 4.60 13.21 -29.27
C ASP A 168 3.30 12.60 -29.80
#